data_683f28ab0f062d4ab0b9c11be1b7a781
#
_entry.id   683f28ab0f062d4ab0b9c11be1b7a781
#
_cell.length_a   1.000
_cell.length_b   1.000
_cell.length_c   1.000
_cell.angle_alpha   90.00
_cell.angle_beta   90.00
_cell.angle_gamma   90.00
#
_symmetry.space_group_name_H-M   'P 1'
#
loop_
_entity.id
_entity.type
_entity.pdbx_description
1 polymer ?
#
loop_
_entity_poly.entity_id
_entity_poly.type
_entity_poly.pdbx_seq_one_letter_code
_entity_poly.pdbx_strand_id
1 'polypeptide(L)'
;MARYTGTELIPLTIQGYLESNSYNFDFDEEKKVFYLGFTLDNTKADVRFIYNEEREWFAVIAFPKNTIPMGGINKVLPVLNKINNDILFGNIYIDPEDGELAVRTALSVDNRTINEDMVGVAMSTAIGVTDDNINAIMRALYAEEDED
;
A
#
# COMPACT_ATOMS: atom_id res chain seq x y z
N MET A 1 -3.00 15.79 -15.68
CA MET A 1 -3.19 15.02 -14.43
C MET A 1 -4.15 15.77 -13.49
N ALA A 2 -5.15 15.08 -12.99
CA ALA A 2 -6.11 15.68 -12.07
C ALA A 2 -5.49 15.91 -10.69
N ARG A 3 -5.90 16.98 -10.04
CA ARG A 3 -5.45 17.41 -8.72
C ARG A 3 -6.64 17.58 -7.80
N TYR A 4 -6.40 17.44 -6.50
CA TYR A 4 -7.36 17.84 -5.49
C TYR A 4 -7.44 19.36 -5.43
N THR A 5 -8.64 19.92 -5.54
CA THR A 5 -8.86 21.37 -5.58
C THR A 5 -9.68 21.89 -4.39
N GLY A 6 -10.01 21.02 -3.43
CA GLY A 6 -10.80 21.39 -2.26
C GLY A 6 -9.95 22.00 -1.14
N THR A 7 -10.57 22.12 0.03
CA THR A 7 -9.98 22.81 1.19
C THR A 7 -9.73 21.90 2.39
N GLU A 8 -10.05 20.61 2.28
CA GLU A 8 -9.87 19.66 3.38
C GLU A 8 -8.39 19.36 3.62
N LEU A 9 -7.97 19.37 4.87
CA LEU A 9 -6.56 19.32 5.23
C LEU A 9 -5.91 17.97 4.93
N ILE A 10 -6.60 16.85 5.12
CA ILE A 10 -6.02 15.53 4.85
C ILE A 10 -5.62 15.38 3.38
N PRO A 11 -6.51 15.56 2.39
CA PRO A 11 -6.08 15.45 1.00
C PRO A 11 -5.10 16.52 0.56
N LEU A 12 -5.19 17.75 1.11
CA LEU A 12 -4.19 18.79 0.82
C LEU A 12 -2.81 18.41 1.32
N THR A 13 -2.72 17.78 2.48
CA THR A 13 -1.45 17.32 3.04
C THR A 13 -0.85 16.18 2.22
N ILE A 14 -1.67 15.22 1.82
CA ILE A 14 -1.23 14.13 0.93
C ILE A 14 -0.69 14.71 -0.38
N GLN A 15 -1.47 15.58 -1.02
CA GLN A 15 -1.06 16.20 -2.29
C GLN A 15 0.20 17.04 -2.13
N GLY A 16 0.29 17.82 -1.06
CA GLY A 16 1.47 18.63 -0.75
C GLY A 16 2.73 17.78 -0.61
N TYR A 17 2.63 16.64 0.06
CA TYR A 17 3.74 15.69 0.16
C TYR A 17 4.17 15.17 -1.22
N LEU A 18 3.22 14.76 -2.04
CA LEU A 18 3.52 14.21 -3.37
C LEU A 18 4.16 15.28 -4.26
N GLU A 19 3.64 16.49 -4.24
CA GLU A 19 4.18 17.61 -5.03
C GLU A 19 5.56 18.06 -4.54
N SER A 20 5.77 18.17 -3.23
CA SER A 20 7.04 18.57 -2.63
C SER A 20 8.18 17.62 -2.96
N ASN A 21 7.86 16.34 -3.17
CA ASN A 21 8.84 15.31 -3.50
C ASN A 21 8.88 14.98 -4.99
N SER A 22 8.20 15.77 -5.80
CA SER A 22 8.20 15.65 -7.27
C SER A 22 7.68 14.31 -7.78
N TYR A 23 6.76 13.69 -7.05
CA TYR A 23 6.10 12.47 -7.50
C TYR A 23 5.04 12.79 -8.56
N ASN A 24 5.01 12.01 -9.62
CA ASN A 24 3.91 12.04 -10.59
C ASN A 24 2.73 11.27 -10.02
N PHE A 25 1.60 11.92 -9.92
CA PHE A 25 0.39 11.29 -9.40
C PHE A 25 -0.85 11.79 -10.13
N ASP A 26 -1.95 11.08 -9.97
CA ASP A 26 -3.26 11.47 -10.45
C ASP A 26 -4.26 11.39 -9.31
N PHE A 27 -5.31 12.19 -9.35
CA PHE A 27 -6.37 12.21 -8.34
C PHE A 27 -7.72 11.96 -8.99
N ASP A 28 -8.44 10.97 -8.47
CA ASP A 28 -9.82 10.68 -8.88
C ASP A 28 -10.75 11.36 -7.88
N GLU A 29 -11.42 12.44 -8.32
CA GLU A 29 -12.31 13.23 -7.47
C GLU A 29 -13.54 12.46 -7.01
N GLU A 30 -14.07 11.61 -7.88
CA GLU A 30 -15.27 10.82 -7.57
C GLU A 30 -14.97 9.75 -6.51
N LYS A 31 -13.87 9.03 -6.65
CA LYS A 31 -13.45 7.98 -5.72
C LYS A 31 -12.66 8.48 -4.53
N LYS A 32 -12.17 9.71 -4.60
CA LYS A 32 -11.27 10.32 -3.59
C LYS A 32 -10.02 9.49 -3.36
N VAL A 33 -9.29 9.19 -4.44
CA VAL A 33 -8.08 8.37 -4.40
C VAL A 33 -6.96 9.06 -5.18
N PHE A 34 -5.76 9.10 -4.59
CA PHE A 34 -4.53 9.48 -5.27
C PHE A 34 -3.85 8.23 -5.79
N TYR A 35 -3.41 8.25 -7.04
CA TYR A 35 -2.76 7.13 -7.72
C TYR A 35 -1.35 7.51 -8.15
N LEU A 36 -0.39 6.64 -7.86
CA LEU A 36 0.95 6.73 -8.43
C LEU A 36 1.57 5.34 -8.52
N GLY A 37 2.70 5.24 -9.21
CA GLY A 37 3.40 3.97 -9.38
C GLY A 37 4.86 4.09 -8.99
N PHE A 38 5.45 2.96 -8.57
CA PHE A 38 6.85 2.88 -8.21
C PHE A 38 7.52 1.67 -8.87
N THR A 39 8.75 1.87 -9.31
CA THR A 39 9.65 0.78 -9.63
C THR A 39 10.57 0.59 -8.43
N LEU A 40 10.40 -0.54 -7.73
CA LEU A 40 11.18 -0.89 -6.55
C LEU A 40 12.35 -1.80 -6.96
N ASP A 41 13.14 -2.24 -5.99
CA ASP A 41 14.28 -3.13 -6.29
C ASP A 41 13.81 -4.52 -6.73
N ASN A 42 12.73 -5.03 -6.13
CA ASN A 42 12.28 -6.41 -6.33
C ASN A 42 10.95 -6.53 -7.07
N THR A 43 10.23 -5.43 -7.27
CA THR A 43 8.95 -5.44 -7.97
C THR A 43 8.57 -4.03 -8.42
N LYS A 44 7.52 -3.94 -9.21
CA LYS A 44 6.80 -2.69 -9.47
C LYS A 44 5.52 -2.71 -8.66
N ALA A 45 5.11 -1.56 -8.16
CA ALA A 45 3.89 -1.45 -7.36
C ALA A 45 3.07 -0.24 -7.79
N ASP A 46 1.76 -0.41 -7.84
CA ASP A 46 0.82 0.70 -7.85
C ASP A 46 0.54 1.10 -6.41
N VAL A 47 0.47 2.39 -6.14
CA VAL A 47 0.22 2.91 -4.80
C VAL A 47 -1.01 3.80 -4.84
N ARG A 48 -1.89 3.61 -3.87
CA ARG A 48 -3.09 4.42 -3.69
C ARG A 48 -3.09 5.04 -2.31
N PHE A 49 -3.43 6.33 -2.27
CA PHE A 49 -3.75 7.02 -1.02
C PHE A 49 -5.26 7.18 -0.96
N ILE A 50 -5.85 6.65 0.10
CA ILE A 50 -7.28 6.81 0.39
C ILE A 50 -7.43 7.54 1.73
N TYR A 51 -8.53 8.24 1.92
CA TYR A 51 -8.74 9.03 3.12
C TYR A 51 -10.23 9.20 3.41
N ASN A 52 -10.51 9.60 4.65
CA ASN A 52 -11.85 9.98 5.07
C ASN A 52 -11.73 11.17 6.03
N GLU A 53 -12.20 12.35 5.61
CA GLU A 53 -12.08 13.56 6.39
C GLU A 53 -12.98 13.54 7.64
N GLU A 54 -14.18 12.98 7.54
CA GLU A 54 -15.11 12.91 8.66
C GLU A 54 -14.62 12.02 9.78
N ARG A 55 -14.04 10.88 9.42
CA ARG A 55 -13.53 9.88 10.36
C ARG A 55 -12.06 10.08 10.69
N GLU A 56 -11.43 11.06 10.10
CA GLU A 56 -10.06 11.48 10.38
C GLU A 56 -9.05 10.34 10.27
N TRP A 57 -8.95 9.74 9.08
CA TRP A 57 -7.91 8.76 8.78
C TRP A 57 -7.45 8.86 7.32
N PHE A 58 -6.27 8.35 7.08
CA PHE A 58 -5.80 8.06 5.72
C PHE A 58 -5.09 6.72 5.70
N ALA A 59 -4.99 6.14 4.51
CA ALA A 59 -4.25 4.90 4.30
C ALA A 59 -3.47 4.96 3.00
N VAL A 60 -2.34 4.28 3.00
CA VAL A 60 -1.51 4.04 1.82
C VAL A 60 -1.55 2.55 1.54
N ILE A 61 -1.91 2.18 0.32
CA ILE A 61 -1.98 0.78 -0.09
C ILE A 61 -1.08 0.60 -1.31
N ALA A 62 -0.12 -0.32 -1.19
CA ALA A 62 0.76 -0.71 -2.28
C ALA A 62 0.28 -2.04 -2.86
N PHE A 63 0.14 -2.10 -4.18
CA PHE A 63 -0.27 -3.30 -4.92
C PHE A 63 0.90 -3.72 -5.80
N PRO A 64 1.71 -4.73 -5.38
CA PRO A 64 2.77 -5.22 -6.25
C PRO A 64 2.19 -5.82 -7.52
N LYS A 65 2.93 -5.73 -8.61
CA LYS A 65 2.50 -6.28 -9.91
C LYS A 65 2.47 -7.80 -9.94
N ASN A 66 3.09 -8.45 -8.95
CA ASN A 66 3.06 -9.90 -8.81
C ASN A 66 1.63 -10.34 -8.44
N THR A 67 1.10 -11.30 -9.17
CA THR A 67 -0.22 -11.86 -8.89
C THR A 67 -0.10 -13.26 -8.31
N ILE A 68 -1.05 -13.61 -7.45
CA ILE A 68 -1.14 -14.94 -6.85
C ILE A 68 -2.30 -15.67 -7.53
N PRO A 69 -2.02 -16.74 -8.29
CA PRO A 69 -3.10 -17.56 -8.86
C PRO A 69 -3.99 -18.11 -7.75
N MET A 70 -5.26 -18.28 -8.02
CA MET A 70 -6.25 -18.74 -7.03
C MET A 70 -5.84 -20.05 -6.36
N GLY A 71 -5.25 -20.99 -7.12
CA GLY A 71 -4.74 -22.25 -6.56
C GLY A 71 -3.48 -22.11 -5.70
N GLY A 72 -2.84 -20.95 -5.71
CA GLY A 72 -1.63 -20.65 -4.93
C GLY A 72 -1.88 -19.92 -3.62
N ILE A 73 -3.10 -19.45 -3.36
CA ILE A 73 -3.42 -18.64 -2.17
C ILE A 73 -3.04 -19.40 -0.89
N ASN A 74 -3.41 -20.68 -0.79
CA ASN A 74 -3.12 -21.48 0.40
C ASN A 74 -1.61 -21.68 0.66
N LYS A 75 -0.79 -21.58 -0.38
CA LYS A 75 0.67 -21.66 -0.23
C LYS A 75 1.27 -20.39 0.36
N VAL A 76 0.69 -19.24 0.07
CA VAL A 76 1.25 -17.96 0.52
C VAL A 76 0.68 -17.49 1.85
N LEU A 77 -0.52 -17.90 2.25
CA LEU A 77 -1.13 -17.45 3.50
C LEU A 77 -0.25 -17.65 4.74
N PRO A 78 0.42 -18.82 4.95
CA PRO A 78 1.31 -18.97 6.10
C PRO A 78 2.49 -17.98 6.09
N VAL A 79 3.02 -17.67 4.92
CA VAL A 79 4.11 -16.69 4.77
C VAL A 79 3.62 -15.29 5.10
N LEU A 80 2.42 -14.92 4.61
CA LEU A 80 1.82 -13.62 4.96
C LEU A 80 1.59 -13.50 6.46
N ASN A 81 1.12 -14.55 7.10
CA ASN A 81 0.92 -14.55 8.55
C ASN A 81 2.24 -14.37 9.30
N LYS A 82 3.30 -15.02 8.85
CA LYS A 82 4.64 -14.86 9.45
C LYS A 82 5.14 -13.44 9.29
N ILE A 83 5.01 -12.86 8.10
CA ILE A 83 5.42 -11.48 7.83
C ILE A 83 4.68 -10.53 8.77
N ASN A 84 3.35 -10.65 8.86
CA ASN A 84 2.54 -9.79 9.72
C ASN A 84 2.88 -9.96 11.21
N ASN A 85 3.31 -11.15 11.62
CA ASN A 85 3.76 -11.38 12.97
C ASN A 85 5.10 -10.70 13.28
N ASP A 86 5.96 -10.59 12.28
CA ASP A 86 7.32 -10.06 12.44
C ASP A 86 7.39 -8.53 12.27
N ILE A 87 6.50 -7.93 11.47
CA ILE A 87 6.50 -6.47 11.26
C ILE A 87 5.65 -5.79 12.32
N LEU A 88 6.02 -4.56 12.68
CA LEU A 88 5.28 -3.75 13.64
C LEU A 88 4.28 -2.83 12.95
N PHE A 89 4.68 -2.24 11.83
CA PHE A 89 3.85 -1.28 11.09
C PHE A 89 3.47 -1.82 9.72
N GLY A 90 2.24 -1.56 9.33
CA GLY A 90 1.70 -2.04 8.08
C GLY A 90 1.19 -3.48 8.19
N ASN A 91 0.48 -3.91 7.18
CA ASN A 91 0.06 -5.30 7.06
C ASN A 91 -0.01 -5.70 5.60
N ILE A 92 0.22 -6.97 5.34
CA ILE A 92 0.13 -7.55 4.01
C ILE A 92 -1.04 -8.52 3.97
N TYR A 93 -1.83 -8.46 2.92
CA TYR A 93 -3.01 -9.31 2.78
C TYR A 93 -3.25 -9.65 1.32
N ILE A 94 -4.09 -10.65 1.11
CA ILE A 94 -4.49 -11.09 -0.22
C ILE A 94 -6.02 -11.08 -0.30
N ASP A 95 -6.55 -10.55 -1.41
CA ASP A 95 -7.98 -10.60 -1.68
C ASP A 95 -8.34 -12.03 -2.09
N PRO A 96 -9.21 -12.72 -1.32
CA PRO A 96 -9.55 -14.10 -1.64
C PRO A 96 -10.38 -14.24 -2.92
N GLU A 97 -10.96 -13.16 -3.43
CA GLU A 97 -11.78 -13.20 -4.63
C GLU A 97 -10.95 -13.21 -5.92
N ASP A 98 -9.84 -12.49 -5.95
CA ASP A 98 -9.03 -12.33 -7.18
C ASP A 98 -7.55 -12.66 -7.02
N GLY A 99 -7.10 -12.93 -5.80
CA GLY A 99 -5.68 -13.19 -5.52
C GLY A 99 -4.81 -11.94 -5.54
N GLU A 100 -5.40 -10.74 -5.47
CA GLU A 100 -4.63 -9.50 -5.46
C GLU A 100 -3.93 -9.33 -4.12
N LEU A 101 -2.62 -9.17 -4.17
CA LEU A 101 -1.77 -8.93 -3.01
C LEU A 101 -1.72 -7.43 -2.73
N ALA A 102 -1.82 -7.05 -1.46
CA ALA A 102 -1.79 -5.66 -1.05
C ALA A 102 -1.05 -5.48 0.26
N VAL A 103 -0.36 -4.35 0.38
CA VAL A 103 0.32 -3.91 1.61
C VAL A 103 -0.27 -2.58 2.03
N ARG A 104 -0.80 -2.51 3.24
CA ARG A 104 -1.51 -1.32 3.72
C ARG A 104 -0.88 -0.76 4.98
N THR A 105 -0.75 0.56 5.02
CA THR A 105 -0.45 1.34 6.22
C THR A 105 -1.58 2.34 6.43
N ALA A 106 -2.24 2.28 7.57
CA ALA A 106 -3.35 3.18 7.88
C ALA A 106 -3.09 3.91 9.19
N LEU A 107 -3.49 5.18 9.25
CA LEU A 107 -3.34 6.01 10.43
C LEU A 107 -4.62 6.78 10.73
N SER A 108 -4.99 6.80 12.01
CA SER A 108 -5.90 7.82 12.54
C SER A 108 -5.12 9.11 12.67
N VAL A 109 -5.69 10.21 12.19
CA VAL A 109 -5.03 11.52 12.22
C VAL A 109 -6.01 12.57 12.74
N ASP A 110 -5.46 13.66 13.25
CA ASP A 110 -6.25 14.84 13.55
C ASP A 110 -6.18 15.77 12.34
N ASN A 111 -7.33 16.20 11.82
CA ASN A 111 -7.39 17.13 10.68
C ASN A 111 -6.60 18.40 10.90
N ARG A 112 -6.34 18.79 12.16
CA ARG A 112 -5.59 20.00 12.49
C ARG A 112 -4.09 19.78 12.63
N THR A 113 -3.66 18.53 12.80
CA THR A 113 -2.25 18.20 13.12
C THR A 113 -1.59 17.28 12.10
N ILE A 114 -2.30 16.82 11.10
CA ILE A 114 -1.71 16.02 10.02
C ILE A 114 -0.59 16.82 9.33
N ASN A 115 0.51 16.17 9.02
CA ASN A 115 1.64 16.79 8.34
C ASN A 115 2.24 15.86 7.29
N GLU A 116 3.09 16.42 6.44
CA GLU A 116 3.70 15.68 5.33
C GLU A 116 4.64 14.56 5.79
N ASP A 117 5.26 14.70 6.95
CA ASP A 117 6.13 13.65 7.50
C ASP A 117 5.32 12.38 7.81
N MET A 118 4.12 12.52 8.34
CA MET A 118 3.22 11.37 8.58
C MET A 118 2.88 10.65 7.27
N VAL A 119 2.59 11.40 6.22
CA VAL A 119 2.29 10.85 4.90
C VAL A 119 3.51 10.10 4.35
N GLY A 120 4.69 10.72 4.45
CA GLY A 120 5.94 10.12 3.96
C GLY A 120 6.31 8.84 4.67
N VAL A 121 6.15 8.79 5.99
CA VAL A 121 6.42 7.57 6.79
C VAL A 121 5.45 6.47 6.41
N ALA A 122 4.17 6.79 6.27
CA ALA A 122 3.15 5.80 5.88
C ALA A 122 3.45 5.20 4.50
N MET A 123 3.82 6.03 3.54
CA MET A 123 4.17 5.58 2.19
C MET A 123 5.44 4.74 2.19
N SER A 124 6.50 5.21 2.86
CA SER A 124 7.77 4.47 2.95
C SER A 124 7.59 3.12 3.60
N THR A 125 6.73 3.03 4.63
CA THR A 125 6.42 1.76 5.28
C THR A 125 5.72 0.80 4.33
N ALA A 126 4.68 1.24 3.62
CA ALA A 126 3.96 0.38 2.68
C ALA A 126 4.87 -0.12 1.55
N ILE A 127 5.67 0.77 0.98
CA ILE A 127 6.62 0.42 -0.10
C ILE A 127 7.71 -0.51 0.42
N GLY A 128 8.29 -0.22 1.58
CA GLY A 128 9.37 -1.01 2.18
C GLY A 128 8.91 -2.42 2.52
N VAL A 129 7.75 -2.57 3.15
CA VAL A 129 7.18 -3.89 3.46
C VAL A 129 6.94 -4.68 2.18
N THR A 130 6.45 -4.02 1.13
CA THR A 130 6.25 -4.67 -0.17
C THR A 130 7.57 -5.19 -0.74
N ASP A 131 8.55 -4.33 -0.86
CA ASP A 131 9.82 -4.67 -1.52
C ASP A 131 10.64 -5.69 -0.73
N ASP A 132 10.64 -5.57 0.60
CA ASP A 132 11.38 -6.47 1.47
C ASP A 132 10.82 -7.89 1.48
N ASN A 133 9.53 -8.07 1.22
CA ASN A 133 8.86 -9.36 1.42
C ASN A 133 8.39 -10.04 0.13
N ILE A 134 8.33 -9.32 -1.00
CA ILE A 134 7.75 -9.89 -2.23
C ILE A 134 8.48 -11.14 -2.70
N ASN A 135 9.81 -11.18 -2.59
CA ASN A 135 10.59 -12.34 -3.02
C ASN A 135 10.29 -13.58 -2.18
N ALA A 136 10.14 -13.42 -0.85
CA ALA A 136 9.77 -14.53 0.03
C ALA A 136 8.39 -15.09 -0.30
N ILE A 137 7.45 -14.21 -0.63
CA ILE A 137 6.09 -14.59 -1.01
C ILE A 137 6.12 -15.39 -2.32
N MET A 138 6.84 -14.90 -3.32
CA MET A 138 6.94 -15.57 -4.61
C MET A 138 7.67 -16.90 -4.51
N ARG A 139 8.69 -17.00 -3.64
CA ARG A 139 9.34 -18.29 -3.36
C ARG A 139 8.38 -19.32 -2.75
N ALA A 140 7.53 -18.88 -1.83
CA ALA A 140 6.52 -19.76 -1.23
C ALA A 140 5.50 -20.24 -2.27
N LEU A 141 5.09 -19.35 -3.19
CA LEU A 141 4.15 -19.68 -4.26
C LEU A 141 4.71 -20.77 -5.19
N TYR A 142 5.99 -20.67 -5.52
CA TYR A 142 6.65 -21.59 -6.47
C TYR A 142 7.39 -22.74 -5.79
N ALA A 143 7.32 -22.85 -4.48
CA ALA A 143 7.93 -23.98 -3.78
C ALA A 143 7.23 -25.28 -4.15
N GLU A 144 8.03 -26.35 -4.39
CA GLU A 144 7.48 -27.68 -4.58
C GLU A 144 6.94 -28.18 -3.23
N GLU A 145 5.79 -28.87 -3.29
CA GLU A 145 5.28 -29.53 -2.10
C GLU A 145 6.23 -30.69 -1.74
N ASP A 146 6.64 -30.74 -0.46
CA ASP A 146 7.38 -31.89 0.03
C ASP A 146 6.49 -33.12 -0.05
N GLU A 147 6.91 -34.12 -0.82
CA GLU A 147 6.25 -35.42 -0.91
C GLU A 147 6.60 -36.25 0.34
N ASP A 148 5.90 -36.00 1.44
CA ASP A 148 5.98 -36.84 2.61
C ASP A 148 4.72 -37.67 2.78
#